data_f3ae8b29bf99883ca3700ba75742f330
#
_entry.id   f3ae8b29bf99883ca3700ba75742f330
#
_cell.length_a   1.000
_cell.length_b   1.000
_cell.length_c   1.000
_cell.angle_alpha   90.00
_cell.angle_beta   90.00
_cell.angle_gamma   90.00
#
_symmetry.space_group_name_H-M   'P 1'
#
loop_
_entity.id
_entity.type
_entity.pdbx_description
1 polymer ?
#
loop_
_entity_poly.entity_id
_entity_poly.type
_entity_poly.pdbx_seq_one_letter_code
_entity_poly.pdbx_strand_id
1 'polypeptide(L)'
;MKINRIRAYQVDLPLHEGSYKWSGGNYVNVFDSTVVEIQTDEGITGFGEICPLGPAYLPAYAAGARTGIATLAPQLLGMDPTELVVVNEKMDRSMLGHPYVKSALDMACWDILGKACGKPLVTLLGGRFGKDYPLYRAISQDSPEAMAQMVSRYHAEGYTKFQLKVGGLPEVDVERIRAVRKILRNEEVFIADANTGWTQHDALRVADQVRDVDVYLEQPCALYEECLAVREHTSKPFILDEVIDSLTTVVRAISDRAMDVVNLKISKVGGLTKARQIRDLCVNHGIALTIEDTWGGDIATAAISHLAHSTPSEFLFSTTDFNSYVTRSIAENAPTRHEGRMEAPAGAGLGVNPRMNLLGNPVIDVT
;
A
#
# COMPACT_ATOMS: atom_id res chain seq x y z
N MET A 1 20.06 -13.32 19.04
CA MET A 1 18.66 -12.88 19.32
C MET A 1 17.69 -13.92 18.79
N LYS A 2 16.66 -14.29 19.57
CA LYS A 2 15.69 -15.31 19.13
C LYS A 2 14.26 -14.86 19.44
N ILE A 3 13.34 -15.14 18.53
CA ILE A 3 11.90 -14.96 18.76
C ILE A 3 11.45 -15.92 19.87
N ASN A 4 10.87 -15.38 20.94
CA ASN A 4 10.36 -16.17 22.05
C ASN A 4 8.84 -16.05 22.23
N ARG A 5 8.20 -15.06 21.60
CA ARG A 5 6.75 -14.88 21.64
C ARG A 5 6.24 -14.11 20.42
N ILE A 6 5.09 -14.52 19.91
CA ILE A 6 4.36 -13.81 18.83
C ILE A 6 2.91 -13.63 19.24
N ARG A 7 2.41 -12.38 19.19
CA ARG A 7 1.03 -12.04 19.46
C ARG A 7 0.41 -11.34 18.26
N ALA A 8 -0.91 -11.44 18.12
CA ALA A 8 -1.64 -10.62 17.19
C ALA A 8 -2.89 -10.03 17.86
N TYR A 9 -3.21 -8.81 17.46
CA TYR A 9 -4.32 -8.01 17.97
C TYR A 9 -5.24 -7.62 16.84
N GLN A 10 -6.55 -7.65 17.07
CA GLN A 10 -7.56 -7.14 16.15
C GLN A 10 -7.91 -5.71 16.52
N VAL A 11 -7.91 -4.82 15.53
CA VAL A 11 -8.23 -3.39 15.75
C VAL A 11 -9.13 -2.87 14.65
N ASP A 12 -10.26 -2.28 15.05
CA ASP A 12 -11.15 -1.57 14.13
C ASP A 12 -10.64 -0.15 13.85
N LEU A 13 -10.60 0.22 12.58
CA LEU A 13 -10.19 1.53 12.09
C LEU A 13 -11.35 2.19 11.34
N PRO A 14 -12.22 2.95 12.04
CA PRO A 14 -13.32 3.69 11.41
C PRO A 14 -12.81 4.84 10.54
N LEU A 15 -13.53 5.11 9.45
CA LEU A 15 -13.16 6.15 8.49
C LEU A 15 -13.70 7.53 8.85
N HIS A 16 -12.91 8.59 8.61
CA HIS A 16 -13.35 9.99 8.76
C HIS A 16 -14.50 10.35 7.81
N GLU A 17 -14.47 9.83 6.58
CA GLU A 17 -15.48 10.10 5.55
C GLU A 17 -16.67 9.14 5.61
N GLY A 18 -16.75 8.28 6.65
CA GLY A 18 -17.82 7.32 6.86
C GLY A 18 -17.75 6.09 5.95
N SER A 19 -17.33 6.25 4.68
CA SER A 19 -17.14 5.12 3.77
C SER A 19 -16.07 5.40 2.71
N TYR A 20 -15.39 4.35 2.28
CA TYR A 20 -14.51 4.34 1.12
C TYR A 20 -15.12 3.47 0.03
N LYS A 21 -15.29 4.01 -1.19
CA LYS A 21 -16.03 3.38 -2.28
C LYS A 21 -15.13 3.24 -3.52
N TRP A 22 -15.20 2.08 -4.19
CA TRP A 22 -14.50 1.81 -5.44
C TRP A 22 -15.35 1.03 -6.44
N SER A 23 -14.76 0.52 -7.51
CA SER A 23 -15.44 -0.18 -8.60
C SER A 23 -16.39 -1.30 -8.14
N GLY A 24 -17.39 -1.63 -8.95
CA GLY A 24 -18.34 -2.71 -8.69
C GLY A 24 -19.33 -2.44 -7.55
N GLY A 25 -19.45 -1.18 -7.09
CA GLY A 25 -20.34 -0.81 -5.97
C GLY A 25 -19.82 -1.24 -4.60
N ASN A 26 -18.55 -1.60 -4.52
CA ASN A 26 -17.90 -2.02 -3.28
C ASN A 26 -17.67 -0.83 -2.35
N TYR A 27 -17.75 -1.07 -1.05
CA TYR A 27 -17.44 -0.07 -0.03
C TYR A 27 -17.02 -0.69 1.31
N VAL A 28 -16.29 0.09 2.11
CA VAL A 28 -15.90 -0.23 3.50
C VAL A 28 -16.17 0.99 4.37
N ASN A 29 -16.69 0.77 5.58
CA ASN A 29 -16.95 1.83 6.57
C ASN A 29 -15.96 1.75 7.75
N VAL A 30 -15.53 0.54 8.10
CA VAL A 30 -14.59 0.26 9.17
C VAL A 30 -13.63 -0.82 8.66
N PHE A 31 -12.34 -0.56 8.75
CA PHE A 31 -11.33 -1.54 8.41
C PHE A 31 -11.01 -2.43 9.62
N ASP A 32 -10.95 -3.74 9.39
CA ASP A 32 -10.52 -4.74 10.37
C ASP A 32 -9.02 -4.97 10.20
N SER A 33 -8.21 -4.29 11.01
CA SER A 33 -6.76 -4.39 11.00
C SER A 33 -6.26 -5.45 11.99
N THR A 34 -5.09 -6.02 11.69
CA THR A 34 -4.38 -6.96 12.57
C THR A 34 -2.97 -6.43 12.82
N VAL A 35 -2.66 -6.16 14.08
CA VAL A 35 -1.33 -5.76 14.53
C VAL A 35 -0.61 -6.99 15.07
N VAL A 36 0.61 -7.24 14.61
CA VAL A 36 1.51 -8.30 15.08
C VAL A 36 2.55 -7.70 16.01
N GLU A 37 2.80 -8.39 17.12
CA GLU A 37 3.89 -8.13 18.07
C GLU A 37 4.82 -9.35 18.10
N ILE A 38 6.11 -9.15 17.86
CA ILE A 38 7.15 -10.17 18.02
C ILE A 38 8.08 -9.74 19.16
N GLN A 39 8.24 -10.61 20.16
CA GLN A 39 9.16 -10.41 21.26
C GLN A 39 10.40 -11.33 21.12
N THR A 40 11.54 -10.86 21.58
CA THR A 40 12.79 -11.60 21.54
C THR A 40 13.32 -11.89 22.94
N ASP A 41 14.20 -12.90 23.06
CA ASP A 41 14.92 -13.26 24.29
C ASP A 41 15.88 -12.17 24.79
N GLU A 42 16.19 -11.16 23.95
CA GLU A 42 17.01 -10.00 24.33
C GLU A 42 16.15 -8.78 24.73
N GLY A 43 14.82 -8.93 24.84
CA GLY A 43 13.90 -7.90 25.28
C GLY A 43 13.54 -6.86 24.22
N ILE A 44 13.96 -7.04 22.96
CA ILE A 44 13.54 -6.19 21.84
C ILE A 44 12.19 -6.70 21.34
N THR A 45 11.25 -5.76 21.15
CA THR A 45 9.92 -6.03 20.62
C THR A 45 9.72 -5.26 19.32
N GLY A 46 9.26 -5.96 18.28
CA GLY A 46 8.89 -5.38 17.00
C GLY A 46 7.41 -5.51 16.68
N PHE A 47 6.92 -4.60 15.87
CA PHE A 47 5.52 -4.54 15.47
C PHE A 47 5.36 -4.51 13.96
N GLY A 48 4.25 -5.08 13.49
CA GLY A 48 3.83 -5.00 12.11
C GLY A 48 2.32 -4.92 12.01
N GLU A 49 1.80 -4.49 10.87
CA GLU A 49 0.36 -4.34 10.66
C GLU A 49 -0.03 -4.90 9.29
N ILE A 50 -1.18 -5.54 9.25
CA ILE A 50 -1.85 -5.96 8.01
C ILE A 50 -3.32 -5.58 8.09
N CYS A 51 -3.78 -4.83 7.09
CA CYS A 51 -5.14 -4.35 6.99
C CYS A 51 -5.67 -4.58 5.57
N PRO A 52 -6.20 -5.78 5.26
CA PRO A 52 -6.76 -6.05 3.95
C PRO A 52 -8.00 -5.19 3.67
N LEU A 53 -8.13 -4.68 2.45
CA LEU A 53 -9.36 -4.01 2.00
C LEU A 53 -10.54 -4.99 1.90
N GLY A 54 -10.25 -6.28 1.75
CA GLY A 54 -11.23 -7.34 1.76
C GLY A 54 -11.20 -8.24 0.52
N PRO A 55 -11.95 -9.36 0.57
CA PRO A 55 -11.90 -10.40 -0.46
C PRO A 55 -12.56 -10.00 -1.80
N ALA A 56 -13.33 -8.89 -1.81
CA ALA A 56 -13.87 -8.30 -3.03
C ALA A 56 -12.84 -7.46 -3.81
N TYR A 57 -11.65 -7.20 -3.20
CA TYR A 57 -10.57 -6.43 -3.81
C TYR A 57 -9.38 -7.33 -4.21
N LEU A 58 -8.86 -8.08 -3.27
CA LEU A 58 -7.76 -9.03 -3.46
C LEU A 58 -8.08 -10.35 -2.73
N PRO A 59 -7.39 -11.46 -3.03
CA PRO A 59 -7.57 -12.72 -2.29
C PRO A 59 -6.96 -12.62 -0.88
N ALA A 60 -7.39 -11.62 -0.11
CA ALA A 60 -6.89 -11.26 1.21
C ALA A 60 -8.04 -10.74 2.09
N TYR A 61 -8.12 -11.19 3.35
CA TYR A 61 -9.14 -10.76 4.31
C TYR A 61 -8.65 -10.90 5.75
N ALA A 62 -9.19 -10.09 6.65
CA ALA A 62 -8.69 -9.94 8.01
C ALA A 62 -8.69 -11.24 8.83
N ALA A 63 -9.78 -12.01 8.79
CA ALA A 63 -9.83 -13.31 9.49
C ALA A 63 -8.82 -14.31 8.92
N GLY A 64 -8.60 -14.30 7.59
CA GLY A 64 -7.56 -15.11 6.94
C GLY A 64 -6.16 -14.69 7.34
N ALA A 65 -5.90 -13.37 7.51
CA ALA A 65 -4.63 -12.88 8.02
C ALA A 65 -4.36 -13.45 9.42
N ARG A 66 -5.31 -13.36 10.34
CA ARG A 66 -5.18 -13.89 11.71
C ARG A 66 -4.99 -15.40 11.74
N THR A 67 -5.80 -16.17 11.00
CA THR A 67 -5.67 -17.62 10.92
C THR A 67 -4.31 -18.04 10.34
N GLY A 68 -3.85 -17.34 9.30
CA GLY A 68 -2.55 -17.60 8.70
C GLY A 68 -1.40 -17.25 9.64
N ILE A 69 -1.49 -16.14 10.38
CA ILE A 69 -0.50 -15.77 11.42
C ILE A 69 -0.44 -16.85 12.51
N ALA A 70 -1.59 -17.34 13.01
CA ALA A 70 -1.65 -18.41 13.98
C ALA A 70 -0.96 -19.70 13.50
N THR A 71 -1.04 -19.97 12.19
CA THR A 71 -0.38 -21.12 11.55
C THR A 71 1.13 -20.91 11.42
N LEU A 72 1.59 -19.71 11.08
CA LEU A 72 3.02 -19.42 10.85
C LEU A 72 3.79 -19.13 12.14
N ALA A 73 3.17 -18.50 13.15
CA ALA A 73 3.85 -18.05 14.35
C ALA A 73 4.65 -19.17 15.06
N PRO A 74 4.11 -20.39 15.27
CA PRO A 74 4.87 -21.49 15.88
C PRO A 74 6.13 -21.88 15.09
N GLN A 75 6.14 -21.64 13.77
CA GLN A 75 7.26 -22.00 12.89
C GLN A 75 8.42 -21.00 12.96
N LEU A 76 8.18 -19.83 13.55
CA LEU A 76 9.17 -18.75 13.66
C LEU A 76 9.81 -18.68 15.05
N LEU A 77 9.26 -19.38 16.06
CA LEU A 77 9.86 -19.42 17.39
C LEU A 77 11.28 -19.97 17.34
N GLY A 78 12.19 -19.33 18.09
CA GLY A 78 13.60 -19.68 18.15
C GLY A 78 14.43 -19.19 16.95
N MET A 79 13.83 -18.62 15.91
CA MET A 79 14.56 -17.99 14.79
C MET A 79 15.11 -16.62 15.19
N ASP A 80 16.16 -16.18 14.52
CA ASP A 80 16.66 -14.82 14.64
C ASP A 80 15.85 -13.88 13.72
N PRO A 81 15.07 -12.92 14.26
CA PRO A 81 14.25 -12.04 13.44
C PRO A 81 15.08 -11.06 12.59
N THR A 82 16.36 -10.88 12.86
CA THR A 82 17.24 -10.00 12.09
C THR A 82 17.75 -10.66 10.80
N GLU A 83 17.64 -11.98 10.69
CA GLU A 83 17.94 -12.75 9.48
C GLU A 83 16.75 -12.75 8.52
N LEU A 84 16.36 -11.56 8.03
CA LEU A 84 15.10 -11.30 7.30
C LEU A 84 14.84 -12.25 6.14
N VAL A 85 15.86 -12.55 5.34
CA VAL A 85 15.70 -13.44 4.17
C VAL A 85 15.44 -14.88 4.62
N VAL A 86 16.12 -15.35 5.69
CA VAL A 86 15.93 -16.68 6.26
C VAL A 86 14.53 -16.84 6.84
N VAL A 87 14.04 -15.81 7.57
CA VAL A 87 12.67 -15.78 8.11
C VAL A 87 11.64 -15.82 6.97
N ASN A 88 11.84 -15.03 5.92
CA ASN A 88 10.95 -15.02 4.75
C ASN A 88 10.94 -16.39 4.04
N GLU A 89 12.11 -17.01 3.84
CA GLU A 89 12.20 -18.35 3.25
C GLU A 89 11.44 -19.39 4.10
N LYS A 90 11.60 -19.32 5.44
CA LYS A 90 10.85 -20.21 6.36
C LYS A 90 9.34 -20.00 6.21
N MET A 91 8.86 -18.76 6.16
CA MET A 91 7.44 -18.48 5.94
C MET A 91 6.94 -18.99 4.58
N ASP A 92 7.72 -18.79 3.52
CA ASP A 92 7.36 -19.22 2.18
C ASP A 92 7.28 -20.76 2.05
N ARG A 93 8.20 -21.48 2.71
CA ARG A 93 8.17 -22.96 2.78
C ARG A 93 7.04 -23.50 3.66
N SER A 94 6.68 -22.79 4.73
CA SER A 94 5.65 -23.22 5.68
C SER A 94 4.23 -22.93 5.19
N MET A 95 4.06 -21.94 4.32
CA MET A 95 2.76 -21.55 3.76
C MET A 95 2.93 -21.05 2.33
N LEU A 96 2.45 -21.83 1.36
CA LEU A 96 2.43 -21.40 -0.04
C LEU A 96 1.37 -20.33 -0.26
N GLY A 97 1.69 -19.31 -1.07
CA GLY A 97 0.79 -18.17 -1.29
C GLY A 97 0.59 -17.31 -0.05
N HIS A 98 -0.56 -16.71 0.07
CA HIS A 98 -0.96 -15.86 1.22
C HIS A 98 0.07 -14.79 1.62
N PRO A 99 0.60 -13.99 0.68
CA PRO A 99 1.65 -13.01 0.97
C PRO A 99 1.23 -12.02 2.04
N TYR A 100 -0.03 -11.62 2.08
CA TYR A 100 -0.58 -10.69 3.07
C TYR A 100 -0.43 -11.17 4.52
N VAL A 101 -0.46 -12.50 4.75
CA VAL A 101 -0.24 -13.08 6.09
C VAL A 101 1.19 -12.86 6.56
N LYS A 102 2.16 -12.99 5.64
CA LYS A 102 3.60 -12.90 5.92
C LYS A 102 4.06 -11.46 6.16
N SER A 103 3.35 -10.51 5.56
CA SER A 103 3.74 -9.09 5.57
C SER A 103 3.89 -8.50 6.96
N ALA A 104 2.91 -8.68 7.85
CA ALA A 104 2.98 -8.13 9.20
C ALA A 104 4.10 -8.77 10.04
N LEU A 105 4.37 -10.08 9.84
CA LEU A 105 5.47 -10.78 10.49
C LEU A 105 6.83 -10.26 9.99
N ASP A 106 6.99 -10.09 8.68
CA ASP A 106 8.19 -9.51 8.06
C ASP A 106 8.41 -8.06 8.53
N MET A 107 7.35 -7.25 8.58
CA MET A 107 7.41 -5.86 9.06
C MET A 107 7.86 -5.80 10.53
N ALA A 108 7.36 -6.69 11.39
CA ALA A 108 7.80 -6.77 12.79
C ALA A 108 9.27 -7.19 12.91
N CYS A 109 9.75 -8.08 12.05
CA CYS A 109 11.19 -8.45 12.00
C CYS A 109 12.06 -7.27 11.56
N TRP A 110 11.62 -6.47 10.57
CA TRP A 110 12.30 -5.25 10.18
C TRP A 110 12.34 -4.22 11.32
N ASP A 111 11.25 -4.07 12.08
CA ASP A 111 11.18 -3.18 13.24
C ASP A 111 12.21 -3.60 14.32
N ILE A 112 12.32 -4.91 14.60
CA ILE A 112 13.34 -5.47 15.49
C ILE A 112 14.75 -5.17 14.97
N LEU A 113 15.02 -5.42 13.70
CA LEU A 113 16.33 -5.15 13.10
C LEU A 113 16.71 -3.66 13.25
N GLY A 114 15.79 -2.75 12.95
CA GLY A 114 16.03 -1.32 13.11
C GLY A 114 16.30 -0.92 14.55
N LYS A 115 15.55 -1.47 15.51
CA LYS A 115 15.75 -1.25 16.96
C LYS A 115 17.07 -1.82 17.44
N ALA A 116 17.44 -3.04 17.04
CA ALA A 116 18.71 -3.67 17.37
C ALA A 116 19.92 -2.88 16.83
N CYS A 117 19.78 -2.29 15.64
CA CYS A 117 20.83 -1.45 15.04
C CYS A 117 20.79 0.01 15.54
N GLY A 118 19.78 0.43 16.31
CA GLY A 118 19.57 1.81 16.72
C GLY A 118 19.33 2.78 15.53
N LYS A 119 18.73 2.29 14.43
CA LYS A 119 18.52 3.05 13.19
C LYS A 119 17.07 3.00 12.73
N PRO A 120 16.52 4.11 12.18
CA PRO A 120 15.22 4.07 11.51
C PRO A 120 15.30 3.20 10.24
N LEU A 121 14.19 2.56 9.87
CA LEU A 121 14.17 1.65 8.72
C LEU A 121 14.57 2.34 7.41
N VAL A 122 14.21 3.60 7.21
CA VAL A 122 14.63 4.36 6.03
C VAL A 122 16.14 4.34 5.81
N THR A 123 16.95 4.33 6.88
CA THR A 123 18.41 4.22 6.79
C THR A 123 18.84 2.83 6.33
N LEU A 124 18.20 1.78 6.84
CA LEU A 124 18.50 0.38 6.46
C LEU A 124 17.99 0.03 5.05
N LEU A 125 16.99 0.76 4.57
CA LEU A 125 16.42 0.63 3.23
C LEU A 125 17.19 1.43 2.16
N GLY A 126 18.24 2.19 2.53
CA GLY A 126 19.11 2.89 1.58
C GLY A 126 19.34 4.36 1.88
N GLY A 127 18.60 4.96 2.80
CA GLY A 127 18.73 6.38 3.20
C GLY A 127 17.56 7.25 2.76
N ARG A 128 17.54 8.50 3.19
CA ARG A 128 16.47 9.46 2.87
C ARG A 128 16.77 10.21 1.58
N PHE A 129 15.82 10.23 0.67
CA PHE A 129 15.86 11.08 -0.53
C PHE A 129 15.02 12.34 -0.29
N GLY A 130 15.71 13.47 -0.06
CA GLY A 130 15.07 14.75 0.26
C GLY A 130 14.70 14.90 1.74
N LYS A 131 13.96 15.97 2.05
CA LYS A 131 13.43 16.25 3.38
C LYS A 131 12.15 15.49 3.66
N ASP A 132 11.26 15.51 2.69
CA ASP A 132 9.92 14.94 2.69
C ASP A 132 9.50 14.57 1.25
N TYR A 133 8.36 13.96 1.08
CA TYR A 133 7.84 13.55 -0.22
C TYR A 133 6.33 13.86 -0.35
N PRO A 134 5.82 14.09 -1.59
CA PRO A 134 4.41 14.39 -1.79
C PRO A 134 3.53 13.13 -1.68
N LEU A 135 2.36 13.32 -1.08
CA LEU A 135 1.32 12.31 -0.97
C LEU A 135 0.30 12.46 -2.10
N TYR A 136 -0.36 11.36 -2.45
CA TYR A 136 -1.60 11.42 -3.21
C TYR A 136 -2.82 11.30 -2.28
N ARG A 137 -3.96 11.76 -2.76
CA ARG A 137 -5.25 11.52 -2.11
C ARG A 137 -6.18 10.72 -3.00
N ALA A 138 -6.68 9.60 -2.49
CA ALA A 138 -7.71 8.81 -3.16
C ALA A 138 -9.08 9.51 -3.03
N ILE A 139 -9.79 9.60 -4.14
CA ILE A 139 -11.13 10.17 -4.23
C ILE A 139 -12.12 9.03 -4.47
N SER A 140 -12.93 8.75 -3.46
CA SER A 140 -13.97 7.71 -3.53
C SER A 140 -14.91 7.92 -4.72
N GLN A 141 -15.41 6.81 -5.28
CA GLN A 141 -16.35 6.87 -6.40
C GLN A 141 -17.68 7.51 -5.98
N ASP A 142 -18.07 8.56 -6.71
CA ASP A 142 -19.31 9.32 -6.51
C ASP A 142 -19.74 9.99 -7.83
N SER A 143 -20.67 10.96 -7.80
CA SER A 143 -20.99 11.78 -8.96
C SER A 143 -19.80 12.63 -9.43
N PRO A 144 -19.70 12.99 -10.71
CA PRO A 144 -18.62 13.83 -11.23
C PRO A 144 -18.42 15.14 -10.43
N GLU A 145 -19.50 15.78 -10.04
CA GLU A 145 -19.50 17.03 -9.27
C GLU A 145 -19.00 16.83 -7.84
N ALA A 146 -19.46 15.78 -7.17
CA ALA A 146 -19.03 15.45 -5.80
C ALA A 146 -17.52 15.11 -5.75
N MET A 147 -17.04 14.35 -6.74
CA MET A 147 -15.61 14.01 -6.84
C MET A 147 -14.76 15.25 -7.12
N ALA A 148 -15.20 16.16 -7.98
CA ALA A 148 -14.53 17.45 -8.23
C ALA A 148 -14.50 18.32 -6.97
N GLN A 149 -15.59 18.40 -6.20
CA GLN A 149 -15.63 19.12 -4.93
C GLN A 149 -14.67 18.52 -3.90
N MET A 150 -14.55 17.20 -3.83
CA MET A 150 -13.63 16.53 -2.93
C MET A 150 -12.18 16.85 -3.27
N VAL A 151 -11.81 16.87 -4.56
CA VAL A 151 -10.48 17.30 -5.01
C VAL A 151 -10.21 18.75 -4.59
N SER A 152 -11.18 19.66 -4.78
CA SER A 152 -11.04 21.06 -4.37
C SER A 152 -10.80 21.21 -2.86
N ARG A 153 -11.45 20.38 -2.04
CA ARG A 153 -11.21 20.32 -0.60
C ARG A 153 -9.76 19.90 -0.28
N TYR A 154 -9.27 18.85 -0.92
CA TYR A 154 -7.90 18.37 -0.67
C TYR A 154 -6.82 19.27 -1.27
N HIS A 155 -7.11 20.05 -2.31
CA HIS A 155 -6.24 21.16 -2.72
C HIS A 155 -5.97 22.14 -1.59
N ALA A 156 -7.00 22.49 -0.79
CA ALA A 156 -6.83 23.38 0.36
C ALA A 156 -5.99 22.76 1.48
N GLU A 157 -5.83 21.44 1.49
CA GLU A 157 -4.94 20.70 2.40
C GLU A 157 -3.51 20.49 1.83
N GLY A 158 -3.22 21.03 0.63
CA GLY A 158 -1.91 20.99 -0.02
C GLY A 158 -1.64 19.77 -0.89
N TYR A 159 -2.61 18.90 -1.15
CA TYR A 159 -2.42 17.78 -2.07
C TYR A 159 -2.33 18.26 -3.51
N THR A 160 -1.41 17.65 -4.27
CA THR A 160 -1.18 17.90 -5.71
C THR A 160 -1.22 16.64 -6.55
N LYS A 161 -1.52 15.51 -5.94
CA LYS A 161 -1.65 14.20 -6.60
C LYS A 161 -2.98 13.57 -6.20
N PHE A 162 -3.74 13.13 -7.20
CA PHE A 162 -5.09 12.60 -6.97
C PHE A 162 -5.30 11.29 -7.72
N GLN A 163 -5.80 10.27 -7.00
CA GLN A 163 -6.23 9.01 -7.56
C GLN A 163 -7.76 8.95 -7.52
N LEU A 164 -8.37 9.03 -8.67
CA LEU A 164 -9.82 9.04 -8.85
C LEU A 164 -10.33 7.62 -9.02
N LYS A 165 -11.23 7.16 -8.16
CA LYS A 165 -11.85 5.84 -8.30
C LYS A 165 -12.91 5.86 -9.41
N VAL A 166 -12.69 5.02 -10.42
CA VAL A 166 -13.54 4.78 -11.58
C VAL A 166 -13.87 3.28 -11.68
N GLY A 167 -14.10 2.71 -12.86
CA GLY A 167 -14.38 1.27 -13.00
C GLY A 167 -15.87 0.96 -12.95
N GLY A 168 -16.72 1.91 -13.34
CA GLY A 168 -18.15 1.75 -13.53
C GLY A 168 -18.54 1.79 -15.01
N LEU A 169 -19.66 2.44 -15.32
CA LEU A 169 -20.11 2.66 -16.69
C LEU A 169 -19.13 3.61 -17.39
N PRO A 170 -18.61 3.27 -18.59
CA PRO A 170 -17.62 4.08 -19.30
C PRO A 170 -18.00 5.54 -19.49
N GLU A 171 -19.25 5.81 -19.84
CA GLU A 171 -19.75 7.17 -20.08
C GLU A 171 -19.69 8.02 -18.80
N VAL A 172 -20.07 7.45 -17.67
CA VAL A 172 -20.04 8.12 -16.36
C VAL A 172 -18.60 8.35 -15.90
N ASP A 173 -17.71 7.37 -16.13
CA ASP A 173 -16.30 7.48 -15.75
C ASP A 173 -15.58 8.54 -16.60
N VAL A 174 -15.89 8.65 -17.89
CA VAL A 174 -15.40 9.75 -18.74
C VAL A 174 -15.85 11.10 -18.20
N GLU A 175 -17.12 11.23 -17.77
CA GLU A 175 -17.63 12.47 -17.15
C GLU A 175 -16.90 12.79 -15.85
N ARG A 176 -16.66 11.80 -14.97
CA ARG A 176 -15.86 11.92 -13.74
C ARG A 176 -14.45 12.44 -14.02
N ILE A 177 -13.75 11.78 -14.95
CA ILE A 177 -12.40 12.16 -15.36
C ILE A 177 -12.36 13.60 -15.88
N ARG A 178 -13.28 13.97 -16.78
CA ARG A 178 -13.35 15.31 -17.36
C ARG A 178 -13.75 16.38 -16.34
N ALA A 179 -14.65 16.08 -15.40
CA ALA A 179 -15.04 17.00 -14.34
C ALA A 179 -13.88 17.33 -13.42
N VAL A 180 -13.14 16.33 -12.99
CA VAL A 180 -11.95 16.52 -12.13
C VAL A 180 -10.83 17.21 -12.90
N ARG A 181 -10.54 16.83 -14.15
CA ARG A 181 -9.48 17.48 -14.95
C ARG A 181 -9.67 19.00 -15.10
N LYS A 182 -10.89 19.47 -15.16
CA LYS A 182 -11.21 20.92 -15.31
C LYS A 182 -10.73 21.76 -14.13
N ILE A 183 -10.57 21.18 -12.95
CA ILE A 183 -10.17 21.88 -11.73
C ILE A 183 -8.70 21.64 -11.36
N LEU A 184 -8.04 20.67 -11.99
CA LEU A 184 -6.63 20.37 -11.75
C LEU A 184 -5.73 21.35 -12.52
N ARG A 185 -4.58 21.68 -11.92
CA ARG A 185 -3.50 22.42 -12.57
C ARG A 185 -2.71 21.47 -13.49
N ASN A 186 -1.93 22.02 -14.42
CA ASN A 186 -1.22 21.21 -15.40
C ASN A 186 -0.08 20.37 -14.78
N GLU A 187 0.52 20.86 -13.70
CA GLU A 187 1.60 20.19 -12.98
C GLU A 187 1.13 19.12 -11.97
N GLU A 188 -0.18 18.97 -11.77
CA GLU A 188 -0.74 18.02 -10.81
C GLU A 188 -0.90 16.63 -11.41
N VAL A 189 -0.56 15.62 -10.62
CA VAL A 189 -0.68 14.21 -11.04
C VAL A 189 -2.12 13.75 -10.91
N PHE A 190 -2.65 13.20 -11.99
CA PHE A 190 -4.01 12.70 -12.07
C PHE A 190 -4.05 11.23 -12.53
N ILE A 191 -4.64 10.39 -11.71
CA ILE A 191 -4.76 8.95 -11.92
C ILE A 191 -6.25 8.59 -11.97
N ALA A 192 -6.67 7.84 -12.97
CA ALA A 192 -7.98 7.19 -13.05
C ALA A 192 -7.80 5.70 -12.77
N ASP A 193 -8.13 5.28 -11.56
CA ASP A 193 -7.97 3.91 -11.08
C ASP A 193 -9.30 3.17 -11.18
N ALA A 194 -9.35 2.19 -12.08
CA ALA A 194 -10.53 1.39 -12.32
C ALA A 194 -10.67 0.20 -11.35
N ASN A 195 -9.64 -0.10 -10.57
CA ASN A 195 -9.62 -1.26 -9.67
C ASN A 195 -10.23 -2.51 -10.32
N THR A 196 -9.73 -2.88 -11.50
CA THR A 196 -10.18 -4.02 -12.32
C THR A 196 -11.62 -3.93 -12.86
N GLY A 197 -12.31 -2.81 -12.70
CA GLY A 197 -13.75 -2.69 -12.91
C GLY A 197 -14.23 -2.68 -14.35
N TRP A 198 -13.33 -2.49 -15.35
CA TRP A 198 -13.71 -2.49 -16.76
C TRP A 198 -13.43 -3.82 -17.45
N THR A 199 -14.26 -4.16 -18.42
CA THR A 199 -13.86 -5.12 -19.47
C THR A 199 -12.79 -4.50 -20.38
N GLN A 200 -12.03 -5.31 -21.10
CA GLN A 200 -11.07 -4.81 -22.08
C GLN A 200 -11.71 -3.83 -23.07
N HIS A 201 -12.95 -4.14 -23.54
CA HIS A 201 -13.69 -3.28 -24.44
C HIS A 201 -14.03 -1.93 -23.82
N ASP A 202 -14.50 -1.92 -22.57
CA ASP A 202 -14.86 -0.67 -21.88
C ASP A 202 -13.62 0.17 -21.56
N ALA A 203 -12.53 -0.46 -21.16
CA ALA A 203 -11.25 0.21 -20.93
C ALA A 203 -10.74 0.94 -22.19
N LEU A 204 -10.83 0.30 -23.35
CA LEU A 204 -10.46 0.91 -24.64
C LEU A 204 -11.38 2.08 -25.00
N ARG A 205 -12.70 1.96 -24.75
CA ARG A 205 -13.65 3.06 -24.95
C ARG A 205 -13.35 4.28 -24.08
N VAL A 206 -13.04 4.04 -22.78
CA VAL A 206 -12.65 5.14 -21.88
C VAL A 206 -11.34 5.75 -22.34
N ALA A 207 -10.32 4.95 -22.63
CA ALA A 207 -9.02 5.43 -23.08
C ALA A 207 -9.12 6.31 -24.34
N ASP A 208 -9.93 5.93 -25.32
CA ASP A 208 -10.18 6.72 -26.52
C ASP A 208 -10.92 8.02 -26.20
N GLN A 209 -11.97 7.96 -25.41
CA GLN A 209 -12.77 9.14 -25.06
C GLN A 209 -12.03 10.17 -24.18
N VAL A 210 -10.96 9.74 -23.47
CA VAL A 210 -10.13 10.66 -22.67
C VAL A 210 -8.75 10.89 -23.30
N ARG A 211 -8.54 10.58 -24.56
CA ARG A 211 -7.24 10.71 -25.23
C ARG A 211 -6.63 12.11 -25.18
N ASP A 212 -7.47 13.14 -25.11
CA ASP A 212 -7.12 14.56 -24.98
C ASP A 212 -6.88 15.00 -23.52
N VAL A 213 -7.15 14.15 -22.54
CA VAL A 213 -7.00 14.43 -21.12
C VAL A 213 -5.65 13.91 -20.64
N ASP A 214 -4.88 14.73 -19.92
CA ASP A 214 -3.66 14.27 -19.24
C ASP A 214 -4.05 13.50 -17.97
N VAL A 215 -4.02 12.17 -18.06
CA VAL A 215 -4.44 11.24 -17.00
C VAL A 215 -3.71 9.91 -17.15
N TYR A 216 -3.25 9.34 -16.04
CA TYR A 216 -2.75 7.96 -15.95
C TYR A 216 -3.93 7.00 -15.84
N LEU A 217 -3.89 5.88 -16.56
CA LEU A 217 -4.85 4.79 -16.39
C LEU A 217 -4.25 3.74 -15.46
N GLU A 218 -4.95 3.44 -14.38
CA GLU A 218 -4.52 2.42 -13.40
C GLU A 218 -5.46 1.23 -13.41
N GLN A 219 -4.87 0.04 -13.49
CA GLN A 219 -5.50 -1.28 -13.43
C GLN A 219 -6.90 -1.35 -14.06
N PRO A 220 -7.01 -1.17 -15.39
CA PRO A 220 -8.31 -1.08 -16.05
C PRO A 220 -9.10 -2.39 -15.99
N CYS A 221 -8.42 -3.54 -16.09
CA CYS A 221 -9.03 -4.86 -16.22
C CYS A 221 -8.52 -5.83 -15.13
N ALA A 222 -9.24 -6.95 -14.96
CA ALA A 222 -8.94 -7.94 -13.94
C ALA A 222 -7.70 -8.80 -14.25
N LEU A 223 -7.45 -9.10 -15.53
CA LEU A 223 -6.38 -9.97 -15.94
C LEU A 223 -5.19 -9.18 -16.50
N TYR A 224 -3.98 -9.69 -16.28
CA TYR A 224 -2.75 -9.12 -16.80
C TYR A 224 -2.79 -8.99 -18.34
N GLU A 225 -3.24 -10.03 -19.02
CA GLU A 225 -3.33 -10.09 -20.48
C GLU A 225 -4.31 -9.04 -21.04
N GLU A 226 -5.41 -8.79 -20.35
CA GLU A 226 -6.37 -7.75 -20.72
C GLU A 226 -5.76 -6.35 -20.54
N CYS A 227 -5.05 -6.12 -19.43
CA CYS A 227 -4.33 -4.86 -19.19
C CYS A 227 -3.26 -4.63 -20.25
N LEU A 228 -2.48 -5.67 -20.61
CA LEU A 228 -1.48 -5.60 -21.67
C LEU A 228 -2.12 -5.24 -23.02
N ALA A 229 -3.23 -5.87 -23.38
CA ALA A 229 -3.96 -5.56 -24.60
C ALA A 229 -4.48 -4.12 -24.63
N VAL A 230 -4.96 -3.58 -23.50
CA VAL A 230 -5.33 -2.15 -23.39
C VAL A 230 -4.09 -1.26 -23.56
N ARG A 231 -2.97 -1.61 -22.90
CA ARG A 231 -1.71 -0.87 -22.99
C ARG A 231 -1.20 -0.73 -24.43
N GLU A 232 -1.30 -1.80 -25.22
CA GLU A 232 -0.87 -1.82 -26.62
C GLU A 232 -1.70 -0.89 -27.53
N HIS A 233 -2.93 -0.54 -27.11
CA HIS A 233 -3.86 0.27 -27.92
C HIS A 233 -4.08 1.68 -27.36
N THR A 234 -3.36 2.10 -26.33
CA THR A 234 -3.44 3.46 -25.78
C THR A 234 -2.08 4.11 -25.67
N SER A 235 -2.03 5.44 -25.87
CA SER A 235 -0.85 6.25 -25.57
C SER A 235 -0.86 6.82 -24.16
N LYS A 236 -1.87 6.50 -23.36
CA LYS A 236 -1.94 6.96 -21.97
C LYS A 236 -0.84 6.33 -21.13
N PRO A 237 -0.22 7.07 -20.20
CA PRO A 237 0.64 6.46 -19.20
C PRO A 237 -0.17 5.47 -18.35
N PHE A 238 0.47 4.37 -17.98
CA PHE A 238 -0.22 3.16 -17.52
C PHE A 238 0.37 2.65 -16.20
N ILE A 239 -0.51 2.36 -15.26
CA ILE A 239 -0.16 1.86 -13.93
C ILE A 239 -0.74 0.46 -13.76
N LEU A 240 0.10 -0.51 -13.34
CA LEU A 240 -0.35 -1.82 -12.90
C LEU A 240 -0.36 -1.88 -11.38
N ASP A 241 -1.46 -2.38 -10.82
CA ASP A 241 -1.70 -2.57 -9.39
C ASP A 241 -2.05 -4.02 -9.06
N GLU A 242 -3.31 -4.40 -9.11
CA GLU A 242 -3.81 -5.68 -8.57
C GLU A 242 -3.08 -6.90 -9.14
N VAL A 243 -2.70 -6.86 -10.40
CA VAL A 243 -1.95 -7.95 -11.07
C VAL A 243 -0.48 -8.04 -10.66
N ILE A 244 0.06 -7.03 -9.99
CA ILE A 244 1.44 -7.03 -9.48
C ILE A 244 1.49 -7.70 -8.10
N ASP A 245 1.60 -9.00 -8.08
CA ASP A 245 1.55 -9.82 -6.87
C ASP A 245 2.91 -10.42 -6.45
N SER A 246 3.91 -10.32 -7.31
CA SER A 246 5.22 -10.94 -7.09
C SER A 246 6.32 -10.28 -7.90
N LEU A 247 7.58 -10.51 -7.49
CA LEU A 247 8.76 -10.11 -8.26
C LEU A 247 8.74 -10.68 -9.69
N THR A 248 8.26 -11.93 -9.84
CA THR A 248 8.17 -12.59 -11.15
C THR A 248 7.22 -11.86 -12.08
N THR A 249 6.07 -11.42 -11.57
CA THR A 249 5.10 -10.63 -12.35
C THR A 249 5.68 -9.27 -12.74
N VAL A 250 6.45 -8.62 -11.85
CA VAL A 250 7.13 -7.36 -12.18
C VAL A 250 8.17 -7.55 -13.29
N VAL A 251 9.01 -8.61 -13.22
CA VAL A 251 9.98 -8.94 -14.28
C VAL A 251 9.28 -9.15 -15.62
N ARG A 252 8.15 -9.86 -15.63
CA ARG A 252 7.33 -10.05 -16.82
C ARG A 252 6.81 -8.69 -17.34
N ALA A 253 6.24 -7.87 -16.48
CA ALA A 253 5.67 -6.57 -16.86
C ALA A 253 6.72 -5.61 -17.44
N ILE A 254 7.95 -5.64 -16.92
CA ILE A 254 9.08 -4.89 -17.48
C ILE A 254 9.41 -5.42 -18.89
N SER A 255 9.52 -6.74 -19.06
CA SER A 255 9.82 -7.38 -20.36
C SER A 255 8.76 -7.06 -21.42
N ASP A 256 7.49 -7.10 -21.05
CA ASP A 256 6.35 -6.84 -21.92
C ASP A 256 6.12 -5.31 -22.14
N ARG A 257 6.83 -4.43 -21.44
CA ARG A 257 6.59 -2.97 -21.41
C ARG A 257 5.15 -2.64 -21.04
N ALA A 258 4.59 -3.40 -20.11
CA ALA A 258 3.19 -3.37 -19.76
C ALA A 258 2.78 -2.17 -18.89
N MET A 259 3.77 -1.43 -18.35
CA MET A 259 3.52 -0.33 -17.42
C MET A 259 4.58 0.77 -17.51
N ASP A 260 4.21 1.98 -17.12
CA ASP A 260 5.12 3.10 -16.86
C ASP A 260 5.37 3.27 -15.35
N VAL A 261 4.38 2.89 -14.54
CA VAL A 261 4.41 2.95 -13.08
C VAL A 261 3.90 1.62 -12.52
N VAL A 262 4.51 1.15 -11.44
CA VAL A 262 4.00 0.03 -10.66
C VAL A 262 3.38 0.54 -9.36
N ASN A 263 2.18 0.08 -9.00
CA ASN A 263 1.61 0.28 -7.68
C ASN A 263 2.05 -0.85 -6.76
N LEU A 264 3.05 -0.56 -5.93
CA LEU A 264 3.70 -1.51 -5.02
C LEU A 264 3.05 -1.46 -3.64
N LYS A 265 2.23 -2.47 -3.34
CA LYS A 265 1.59 -2.67 -2.04
C LYS A 265 2.39 -3.68 -1.21
N ILE A 266 2.88 -3.23 -0.05
CA ILE A 266 3.80 -4.02 0.80
C ILE A 266 3.20 -5.38 1.16
N SER A 267 1.94 -5.41 1.60
CA SER A 267 1.30 -6.67 1.99
C SER A 267 0.99 -7.59 0.82
N LYS A 268 0.67 -7.03 -0.35
CA LYS A 268 0.35 -7.79 -1.56
C LYS A 268 1.53 -8.65 -2.02
N VAL A 269 2.75 -8.18 -1.82
CA VAL A 269 3.96 -8.88 -2.24
C VAL A 269 4.65 -9.66 -1.11
N GLY A 270 4.13 -9.58 0.13
CA GLY A 270 4.60 -10.39 1.26
C GLY A 270 5.54 -9.71 2.24
N GLY A 271 5.55 -8.38 2.30
CA GLY A 271 6.28 -7.61 3.29
C GLY A 271 7.34 -6.68 2.70
N LEU A 272 8.00 -5.93 3.58
CA LEU A 272 9.05 -4.96 3.26
C LEU A 272 10.25 -5.59 2.55
N THR A 273 10.64 -6.82 2.92
CA THR A 273 11.77 -7.54 2.32
C THR A 273 11.58 -7.72 0.82
N LYS A 274 10.40 -8.20 0.41
CA LYS A 274 10.07 -8.42 -1.02
C LYS A 274 9.74 -7.10 -1.72
N ALA A 275 9.05 -6.18 -1.04
CA ALA A 275 8.74 -4.86 -1.58
C ALA A 275 10.03 -4.07 -1.90
N ARG A 276 11.05 -4.12 -1.03
CA ARG A 276 12.36 -3.54 -1.30
C ARG A 276 13.00 -4.11 -2.57
N GLN A 277 12.97 -5.44 -2.75
CA GLN A 277 13.55 -6.10 -3.94
C GLN A 277 12.86 -5.61 -5.21
N ILE A 278 11.53 -5.48 -5.19
CA ILE A 278 10.75 -4.96 -6.32
C ILE A 278 11.08 -3.49 -6.56
N ARG A 279 11.12 -2.65 -5.52
CA ARG A 279 11.51 -1.24 -5.63
C ARG A 279 12.89 -1.10 -6.30
N ASP A 280 13.89 -1.85 -5.81
CA ASP A 280 15.25 -1.78 -6.33
C ASP A 280 15.32 -2.24 -7.80
N LEU A 281 14.57 -3.28 -8.17
CA LEU A 281 14.44 -3.73 -9.56
C LEU A 281 13.83 -2.63 -10.44
N CYS A 282 12.70 -2.05 -10.04
CA CYS A 282 12.00 -1.01 -10.80
C CYS A 282 12.89 0.22 -11.02
N VAL A 283 13.56 0.70 -9.98
CA VAL A 283 14.50 1.84 -10.06
C VAL A 283 15.61 1.55 -11.08
N ASN A 284 16.21 0.35 -11.05
CA ASN A 284 17.26 -0.02 -11.99
C ASN A 284 16.77 -0.17 -13.45
N HIS A 285 15.47 -0.36 -13.66
CA HIS A 285 14.85 -0.44 -14.98
C HIS A 285 14.16 0.85 -15.43
N GLY A 286 14.25 1.93 -14.65
CA GLY A 286 13.65 3.22 -14.99
C GLY A 286 12.12 3.24 -14.85
N ILE A 287 11.54 2.34 -14.03
CA ILE A 287 10.10 2.26 -13.75
C ILE A 287 9.80 3.03 -12.46
N ALA A 288 8.86 3.95 -12.53
CA ALA A 288 8.39 4.69 -11.36
C ALA A 288 7.48 3.84 -10.46
N LEU A 289 7.34 4.24 -9.19
CA LEU A 289 6.58 3.49 -8.19
C LEU A 289 5.59 4.37 -7.44
N THR A 290 4.36 3.91 -7.34
CA THR A 290 3.50 4.23 -6.21
C THR A 290 3.84 3.25 -5.09
N ILE A 291 4.08 3.75 -3.88
CA ILE A 291 4.40 2.92 -2.70
C ILE A 291 3.30 3.10 -1.68
N GLU A 292 2.60 2.00 -1.39
CA GLU A 292 1.48 1.98 -0.46
C GLU A 292 1.23 0.58 0.13
N ASP A 293 0.07 0.37 0.71
CA ASP A 293 -0.45 -0.95 1.06
C ASP A 293 -1.92 -1.06 0.66
N THR A 294 -2.57 -2.17 0.98
CA THR A 294 -4.02 -2.35 0.71
C THR A 294 -4.86 -1.43 1.58
N TRP A 295 -4.47 -1.27 2.84
CA TRP A 295 -4.89 -0.25 3.81
C TRP A 295 -3.96 -0.28 5.02
N GLY A 296 -4.29 0.52 6.07
CA GLY A 296 -3.57 0.46 7.35
C GLY A 296 -3.85 1.63 8.28
N GLY A 297 -3.40 1.47 9.51
CA GLY A 297 -3.30 2.52 10.51
C GLY A 297 -1.87 3.11 10.56
N ASP A 298 -1.46 3.47 11.76
CA ASP A 298 -0.19 4.17 12.00
C ASP A 298 1.04 3.32 11.70
N ILE A 299 0.99 2.01 11.97
CA ILE A 299 2.14 1.11 11.83
C ILE A 299 2.38 0.80 10.35
N ALA A 300 1.32 0.48 9.59
CA ALA A 300 1.40 0.29 8.15
C ALA A 300 1.84 1.58 7.45
N THR A 301 1.29 2.75 7.84
CA THR A 301 1.71 4.05 7.29
C THR A 301 3.18 4.34 7.58
N ALA A 302 3.71 3.96 8.76
CA ALA A 302 5.14 4.08 9.05
C ALA A 302 5.98 3.21 8.10
N ALA A 303 5.59 1.95 7.87
CA ALA A 303 6.29 1.07 6.92
C ALA A 303 6.30 1.63 5.49
N ILE A 304 5.13 2.09 5.01
CA ILE A 304 4.99 2.77 3.72
C ILE A 304 5.95 3.97 3.66
N SER A 305 5.95 4.81 4.70
CA SER A 305 6.75 6.03 4.75
C SER A 305 8.26 5.76 4.68
N HIS A 306 8.75 4.71 5.33
CA HIS A 306 10.15 4.33 5.27
C HIS A 306 10.56 3.85 3.88
N LEU A 307 9.75 3.02 3.24
CA LEU A 307 10.05 2.53 1.90
C LEU A 307 9.97 3.67 0.87
N ALA A 308 8.94 4.51 0.94
CA ALA A 308 8.77 5.66 0.07
C ALA A 308 9.93 6.66 0.20
N HIS A 309 10.28 7.04 1.43
CA HIS A 309 11.35 8.02 1.66
C HIS A 309 12.75 7.49 1.32
N SER A 310 12.92 6.17 1.21
CA SER A 310 14.15 5.52 0.76
C SER A 310 14.16 5.21 -0.74
N THR A 311 13.18 5.70 -1.49
CA THR A 311 13.12 5.58 -2.95
C THR A 311 13.61 6.86 -3.60
N PRO A 312 14.51 6.82 -4.61
CA PRO A 312 14.96 8.01 -5.32
C PRO A 312 13.79 8.84 -5.83
N SER A 313 13.87 10.17 -5.64
CA SER A 313 12.74 11.09 -5.86
C SER A 313 12.18 11.06 -7.28
N GLU A 314 13.05 10.80 -8.28
CA GLU A 314 12.65 10.67 -9.69
C GLU A 314 11.85 9.40 -9.98
N PHE A 315 11.91 8.38 -9.11
CA PHE A 315 11.18 7.12 -9.23
C PHE A 315 10.02 7.01 -8.23
N LEU A 316 9.94 7.88 -7.22
CA LEU A 316 8.78 7.91 -6.34
C LEU A 316 7.64 8.68 -7.01
N PHE A 317 6.81 7.96 -7.76
CA PHE A 317 5.67 8.54 -8.46
C PHE A 317 4.63 9.09 -7.48
N SER A 318 4.18 8.27 -6.52
CA SER A 318 3.26 8.69 -5.45
C SER A 318 3.35 7.78 -4.23
N THR A 319 2.69 8.18 -3.14
CA THR A 319 2.49 7.39 -1.92
C THR A 319 1.33 7.97 -1.12
N THR A 320 0.86 7.27 -0.09
CA THR A 320 -0.29 7.69 0.71
C THR A 320 -0.03 7.60 2.21
N ASP A 321 -0.89 8.23 3.00
CA ASP A 321 -0.91 8.27 4.46
C ASP A 321 -2.22 7.68 4.99
N PHE A 322 -2.38 6.35 4.95
CA PHE A 322 -3.64 5.70 5.33
C PHE A 322 -4.13 6.05 6.73
N ASN A 323 -3.21 6.34 7.67
CA ASN A 323 -3.59 6.76 9.01
C ASN A 323 -4.37 8.08 9.04
N SER A 324 -4.30 8.91 8.00
CA SER A 324 -5.12 10.12 7.90
C SER A 324 -6.57 9.87 7.44
N TYR A 325 -6.86 8.70 6.92
CA TYR A 325 -8.22 8.34 6.51
C TYR A 325 -9.08 7.82 7.67
N VAL A 326 -8.42 7.37 8.76
CA VAL A 326 -9.08 6.74 9.90
C VAL A 326 -9.16 7.66 11.10
N THR A 327 -10.21 7.50 11.90
CA THR A 327 -10.47 8.33 13.09
C THR A 327 -9.66 7.89 14.31
N ARG A 328 -9.04 6.71 14.27
CA ARG A 328 -8.35 6.10 15.39
C ARG A 328 -6.85 6.02 15.15
N SER A 329 -6.06 6.75 15.94
CA SER A 329 -4.61 6.57 15.99
C SER A 329 -4.25 5.47 17.00
N ILE A 330 -3.53 4.46 16.51
CA ILE A 330 -3.16 3.26 17.28
C ILE A 330 -1.69 3.27 17.75
N ALA A 331 -0.91 4.26 17.36
CA ALA A 331 0.47 4.40 17.80
C ALA A 331 0.85 5.86 18.07
N GLU A 332 1.84 6.06 18.95
CA GLU A 332 2.51 7.33 19.15
C GLU A 332 3.64 7.50 18.13
N ASN A 333 4.02 8.74 17.86
CA ASN A 333 5.05 9.11 16.88
C ASN A 333 4.74 8.66 15.45
N ALA A 334 3.45 8.43 15.16
CA ALA A 334 3.00 8.06 13.82
C ALA A 334 3.37 9.15 12.79
N PRO A 335 3.63 8.76 11.53
CA PRO A 335 3.85 9.73 10.48
C PRO A 335 2.67 10.69 10.37
N THR A 336 2.96 11.98 10.26
CA THR A 336 1.95 13.03 10.10
C THR A 336 2.17 13.77 8.80
N ARG A 337 1.06 14.11 8.13
CA ARG A 337 1.10 14.92 6.93
C ARG A 337 1.14 16.42 7.27
N HIS A 338 1.83 17.16 6.43
CA HIS A 338 1.81 18.61 6.43
C HIS A 338 1.76 19.12 4.98
N GLU A 339 0.72 19.86 4.62
CA GLU A 339 0.52 20.40 3.26
C GLU A 339 0.67 19.34 2.16
N GLY A 340 -0.03 18.20 2.31
CA GLY A 340 0.01 17.09 1.35
C GLY A 340 1.36 16.38 1.22
N ARG A 341 2.26 16.56 2.21
CA ARG A 341 3.61 15.97 2.24
C ARG A 341 3.85 15.23 3.56
N MET A 342 4.76 14.27 3.56
CA MET A 342 5.11 13.45 4.73
C MET A 342 6.59 13.11 4.75
N GLU A 343 7.11 12.77 5.94
CA GLU A 343 8.44 12.19 6.11
C GLU A 343 8.38 10.89 6.93
N ALA A 344 9.36 10.01 6.75
CA ALA A 344 9.46 8.80 7.55
C ALA A 344 9.85 9.14 8.99
N PRO A 345 9.35 8.42 10.02
CA PRO A 345 9.75 8.59 11.41
C PRO A 345 11.26 8.54 11.61
N ALA A 346 11.76 9.27 12.60
CA ALA A 346 13.19 9.36 12.91
C ALA A 346 13.66 8.32 13.93
N GLY A 347 12.73 7.71 14.68
CA GLY A 347 13.04 6.71 15.71
C GLY A 347 13.57 5.40 15.13
N ALA A 348 14.26 4.62 15.97
CA ALA A 348 14.76 3.31 15.59
C ALA A 348 13.62 2.34 15.21
N GLY A 349 13.86 1.47 14.26
CA GLY A 349 12.84 0.59 13.68
C GLY A 349 11.86 1.36 12.82
N LEU A 350 10.57 1.07 12.96
CA LEU A 350 9.47 1.82 12.37
C LEU A 350 9.33 3.23 12.98
N GLY A 351 9.96 3.48 14.15
CA GLY A 351 9.92 4.76 14.83
C GLY A 351 8.58 5.11 15.47
N VAL A 352 7.65 4.17 15.56
CA VAL A 352 6.33 4.33 16.17
C VAL A 352 6.18 3.42 17.39
N ASN A 353 5.36 3.85 18.36
CA ASN A 353 5.10 3.10 19.58
C ASN A 353 3.61 2.76 19.67
N PRO A 354 3.21 1.50 19.47
CA PRO A 354 1.81 1.10 19.55
C PRO A 354 1.20 1.40 20.93
N ARG A 355 -0.02 1.89 20.94
CA ARG A 355 -0.81 2.16 22.15
C ARG A 355 -1.49 0.88 22.61
N MET A 356 -0.78 0.06 23.40
CA MET A 356 -1.22 -1.27 23.82
C MET A 356 -2.61 -1.30 24.48
N ASN A 357 -2.97 -0.24 25.19
CA ASN A 357 -4.31 -0.08 25.77
C ASN A 357 -5.44 0.05 24.72
N LEU A 358 -5.12 0.46 23.48
CA LEU A 358 -6.08 0.54 22.38
C LEU A 358 -6.10 -0.73 21.52
N LEU A 359 -5.04 -1.54 21.56
CA LEU A 359 -4.99 -2.83 20.86
C LEU A 359 -5.84 -3.90 21.58
N GLY A 360 -6.04 -3.75 22.89
CA GLY A 360 -6.82 -4.69 23.69
C GLY A 360 -6.06 -6.00 24.00
N ASN A 361 -6.82 -7.08 24.20
CA ASN A 361 -6.23 -8.40 24.44
C ASN A 361 -5.78 -9.04 23.10
N PRO A 362 -4.66 -9.78 23.09
CA PRO A 362 -4.26 -10.49 21.89
C PRO A 362 -5.28 -11.59 21.54
N VAL A 363 -5.60 -11.71 20.26
CA VAL A 363 -6.43 -12.79 19.70
C VAL A 363 -5.60 -14.00 19.31
N ILE A 364 -4.27 -13.84 19.23
CA ILE A 364 -3.27 -14.89 19.03
C ILE A 364 -2.15 -14.63 20.03
N ASP A 365 -1.69 -15.69 20.70
CA ASP A 365 -0.56 -15.63 21.63
C ASP A 365 0.18 -16.97 21.57
N VAL A 366 1.42 -16.96 21.08
CA VAL A 366 2.25 -18.14 20.83
C VAL A 366 3.61 -17.93 21.50
N THR A 367 4.03 -18.91 22.33
CA THR A 367 5.29 -18.90 23.08
C THR A 367 6.05 -20.19 22.90
#